data_2e59a749efced45d7cf04380db4a1c54
#
_entry.id   2e59a749efced45d7cf04380db4a1c54
#
_cell.length_a   1.000
_cell.length_b   1.000
_cell.length_c   1.000
_cell.angle_alpha   90.00
_cell.angle_beta   90.00
_cell.angle_gamma   90.00
#
_symmetry.space_group_name_H-M   'P 1'
#
loop_
_entity.id
_entity.type
_entity.pdbx_description
1 polymer ?
#
loop_
_entity_poly.entity_id
_entity_poly.type
_entity_poly.pdbx_seq_one_letter_code
_entity_poly.pdbx_strand_id
1 'polypeptide(L)'
;MVVRGWLPGAPAAQLPAPPTGQLTVSGRLQAPESTDTSGAVNGGLPTGQLGMISPATLVNLLPYPAYDGWVAADDVPAGMTSVPTAQPSGGSGLTARAFQNLGYTLEWFVFAGFVGFMWFRLARREAEAAQDRALGLDPVLE
;
A
#
# COMPACT_ATOMS: atom_id res chain seq x y z
N MET A 1 -11.60 13.27 11.69
CA MET A 1 -11.24 13.02 13.11
C MET A 1 -9.97 13.79 13.44
N VAL A 2 -9.82 14.30 14.71
CA VAL A 2 -8.63 15.02 15.16
C VAL A 2 -8.03 14.29 16.35
N VAL A 3 -6.76 13.93 16.28
CA VAL A 3 -5.98 13.35 17.39
C VAL A 3 -5.17 14.47 18.03
N ARG A 4 -5.45 14.75 19.29
CA ARG A 4 -4.85 15.89 20.02
C ARG A 4 -3.50 15.58 20.67
N GLY A 5 -3.18 14.30 20.84
CA GLY A 5 -1.96 13.84 21.50
C GLY A 5 -2.14 12.43 22.05
N TRP A 6 -1.12 11.91 22.69
CA TRP A 6 -1.15 10.59 23.32
C TRP A 6 -0.57 10.64 24.75
N LEU A 7 -0.97 9.65 25.55
CA LEU A 7 -0.50 9.45 26.92
C LEU A 7 -0.10 7.99 27.11
N PRO A 8 1.08 7.70 27.59
CA PRO A 8 1.50 6.31 27.83
C PRO A 8 0.70 5.71 29.00
N GLY A 9 -0.05 4.64 28.74
CA GLY A 9 -0.71 3.83 29.76
C GLY A 9 -1.80 4.55 30.60
N ALA A 10 -2.29 5.72 30.18
CA ALA A 10 -3.27 6.46 30.93
C ALA A 10 -4.67 5.84 30.80
N PRO A 11 -5.39 5.63 31.92
CA PRO A 11 -6.80 5.23 31.85
C PRO A 11 -7.65 6.35 31.25
N ALA A 12 -8.74 5.98 30.55
CA ALA A 12 -9.63 6.93 29.88
C ALA A 12 -10.16 8.07 30.76
N ALA A 13 -10.30 7.84 32.08
CA ALA A 13 -10.73 8.84 33.06
C ALA A 13 -9.74 9.98 33.25
N GLN A 14 -8.50 9.87 32.86
CA GLN A 14 -7.46 10.90 32.98
C GLN A 14 -7.28 11.72 31.70
N LEU A 15 -8.04 11.42 30.65
CA LEU A 15 -7.94 12.15 29.38
C LEU A 15 -8.61 13.52 29.52
N PRO A 16 -7.95 14.60 29.04
CA PRO A 16 -8.56 15.93 29.03
C PRO A 16 -9.85 15.92 28.19
N ALA A 17 -10.91 16.49 28.73
CA ALA A 17 -12.18 16.58 28.02
C ALA A 17 -11.99 17.27 26.65
N PRO A 18 -12.72 16.83 25.62
CA PRO A 18 -12.68 17.53 24.34
C PRO A 18 -13.26 18.95 24.50
N PRO A 19 -12.66 19.96 23.84
CA PRO A 19 -13.23 21.30 23.84
C PRO A 19 -14.59 21.29 23.15
N THR A 20 -15.49 22.17 23.58
CA THR A 20 -16.85 22.31 23.05
C THR A 20 -16.94 23.52 22.13
N GLY A 21 -17.85 23.51 21.18
CA GLY A 21 -18.10 24.59 20.23
C GLY A 21 -17.29 24.49 18.92
N GLN A 22 -17.28 25.59 18.17
CA GLN A 22 -16.54 25.67 16.92
C GLN A 22 -15.07 25.97 17.21
N LEU A 23 -14.19 25.16 16.67
CA LEU A 23 -12.75 25.28 16.89
C LEU A 23 -12.04 25.29 15.53
N THR A 24 -10.98 26.08 15.48
CA THR A 24 -10.00 26.00 14.39
C THR A 24 -8.84 25.12 14.87
N VAL A 25 -8.53 24.08 14.13
CA VAL A 25 -7.45 23.15 14.45
C VAL A 25 -6.41 23.21 13.36
N SER A 26 -5.16 23.48 13.75
CA SER A 26 -3.99 23.34 12.88
C SER A 26 -3.34 21.98 13.14
N GLY A 27 -2.93 21.29 12.07
CA GLY A 27 -2.36 19.96 12.22
C GLY A 27 -1.98 19.34 10.88
N ARG A 28 -1.42 18.14 10.94
CA ARG A 28 -0.99 17.36 9.78
C ARG A 28 -2.01 16.30 9.43
N LEU A 29 -2.42 16.29 8.16
CA LEU A 29 -3.29 15.25 7.63
C LEU A 29 -2.51 13.93 7.55
N GLN A 30 -3.09 12.87 8.07
CA GLN A 30 -2.58 11.51 8.07
C GLN A 30 -3.52 10.59 7.28
N ALA A 31 -2.94 9.59 6.62
CA ALA A 31 -3.70 8.52 5.98
C ALA A 31 -4.48 7.69 7.03
N PRO A 32 -5.57 7.03 6.64
CA PRO A 32 -6.28 6.12 7.52
C PRO A 32 -5.37 4.97 7.95
N GLU A 33 -5.63 4.42 9.13
CA GLU A 33 -4.94 3.26 9.63
C GLU A 33 -5.53 1.97 9.04
N SER A 34 -4.70 0.97 8.93
CA SER A 34 -5.07 -0.40 8.49
C SER A 34 -4.59 -1.42 9.52
N THR A 35 -4.97 -2.66 9.35
CA THR A 35 -4.49 -3.77 10.20
C THR A 35 -2.97 -3.96 10.15
N ASP A 36 -2.31 -3.41 9.12
CA ASP A 36 -0.85 -3.43 8.98
C ASP A 36 -0.17 -2.27 9.72
N THR A 37 -0.96 -1.31 10.24
CA THR A 37 -0.45 -0.20 11.03
C THR A 37 0.00 -0.71 12.40
N SER A 38 1.23 -0.41 12.78
CA SER A 38 1.77 -0.83 14.08
C SER A 38 0.91 -0.30 15.23
N GLY A 39 0.46 -1.21 16.10
CA GLY A 39 -0.42 -0.88 17.24
C GLY A 39 -1.91 -0.81 16.91
N ALA A 40 -2.32 -0.99 15.66
CA ALA A 40 -3.73 -1.09 15.31
C ALA A 40 -4.36 -2.36 15.90
N VAL A 41 -5.52 -2.21 16.53
CA VAL A 41 -6.30 -3.31 17.13
C VAL A 41 -7.68 -3.35 16.50
N ASN A 42 -8.10 -4.52 16.03
CA ASN A 42 -9.41 -4.70 15.42
C ASN A 42 -10.40 -5.27 16.43
N GLY A 43 -11.19 -4.39 17.04
CA GLY A 43 -12.25 -4.75 18.00
C GLY A 43 -11.73 -5.08 19.40
N GLY A 44 -12.67 -5.48 20.27
CA GLY A 44 -12.36 -5.91 21.64
C GLY A 44 -12.08 -4.80 22.65
N LEU A 45 -12.23 -3.53 22.28
CA LEU A 45 -12.01 -2.40 23.15
C LEU A 45 -13.31 -1.97 23.85
N PRO A 46 -13.22 -1.36 25.04
CA PRO A 46 -14.35 -0.77 25.75
C PRO A 46 -15.07 0.30 24.91
N THR A 47 -16.35 0.53 25.24
CA THR A 47 -17.15 1.58 24.59
C THR A 47 -16.46 2.95 24.67
N GLY A 48 -16.41 3.65 23.55
CA GLY A 48 -15.75 4.95 23.42
C GLY A 48 -14.26 4.88 23.08
N GLN A 49 -13.72 3.68 22.91
CA GLN A 49 -12.35 3.48 22.45
C GLN A 49 -12.33 2.90 21.04
N LEU A 50 -11.36 3.36 20.25
CA LEU A 50 -11.07 2.88 18.91
C LEU A 50 -9.67 2.29 18.89
N GLY A 51 -9.53 1.10 18.32
CA GLY A 51 -8.22 0.47 18.13
C GLY A 51 -7.55 0.83 16.82
N MET A 52 -8.28 1.50 15.93
CA MET A 52 -7.82 1.88 14.60
C MET A 52 -8.68 3.02 14.07
N ILE A 53 -8.03 4.02 13.48
CA ILE A 53 -8.70 5.16 12.84
C ILE A 53 -8.86 4.86 11.35
N SER A 54 -9.97 4.24 10.99
CA SER A 54 -10.30 3.95 9.58
C SER A 54 -11.74 4.32 9.27
N PRO A 55 -12.10 4.59 7.99
CA PRO A 55 -13.47 4.85 7.58
C PRO A 55 -14.41 3.72 7.96
N ALA A 56 -13.95 2.48 7.83
CA ALA A 56 -14.75 1.29 8.17
C ALA A 56 -15.11 1.22 9.65
N THR A 57 -14.23 1.68 10.54
CA THR A 57 -14.49 1.76 11.98
C THR A 57 -15.42 2.92 12.31
N LEU A 58 -15.23 4.05 11.63
CA LEU A 58 -15.97 5.29 11.93
C LEU A 58 -17.39 5.32 11.37
N VAL A 59 -17.66 4.64 10.24
CA VAL A 59 -18.98 4.65 9.58
C VAL A 59 -20.11 4.16 10.48
N ASN A 60 -19.83 3.23 11.39
CA ASN A 60 -20.81 2.67 12.31
C ASN A 60 -20.93 3.48 13.62
N LEU A 61 -20.04 4.43 13.86
CA LEU A 61 -19.98 5.20 15.10
C LEU A 61 -20.43 6.65 14.92
N LEU A 62 -20.34 7.19 13.73
CA LEU A 62 -20.67 8.56 13.42
C LEU A 62 -21.96 8.66 12.63
N PRO A 63 -22.90 9.56 13.00
CA PRO A 63 -24.14 9.75 12.26
C PRO A 63 -23.96 10.59 10.96
N TYR A 64 -22.74 10.88 10.56
CA TYR A 64 -22.39 11.69 9.39
C TYR A 64 -21.18 11.09 8.65
N PRO A 65 -20.99 11.41 7.37
CA PRO A 65 -19.86 10.93 6.58
C PRO A 65 -18.52 11.35 7.20
N ALA A 66 -17.57 10.44 7.26
CA ALA A 66 -16.20 10.71 7.68
C ALA A 66 -15.28 10.78 6.46
N TYR A 67 -14.30 11.67 6.52
CA TYR A 67 -13.24 11.69 5.51
C TYR A 67 -12.30 10.51 5.70
N ASP A 68 -11.68 10.10 4.60
CA ASP A 68 -10.67 9.04 4.57
C ASP A 68 -9.30 9.58 5.03
N GLY A 69 -9.22 9.88 6.31
CA GLY A 69 -8.02 10.41 6.95
C GLY A 69 -8.30 11.04 8.30
N TRP A 70 -7.24 11.37 9.02
CA TRP A 70 -7.31 12.02 10.31
C TRP A 70 -6.24 13.09 10.44
N VAL A 71 -6.43 14.03 11.37
CA VAL A 71 -5.50 15.15 11.61
C VAL A 71 -4.80 14.93 12.93
N ALA A 72 -3.46 14.91 12.92
CA ALA A 72 -2.66 15.06 14.12
C ALA A 72 -2.54 16.54 14.44
N ALA A 73 -3.07 16.98 15.57
CA ALA A 73 -3.01 18.37 15.98
C ALA A 73 -1.58 18.81 16.31
N ASP A 74 -1.21 20.02 15.87
CA ASP A 74 0.08 20.62 16.23
C ASP A 74 0.05 21.15 17.68
N ASP A 75 -1.12 21.66 18.12
CA ASP A 75 -1.34 22.09 19.52
C ASP A 75 -1.72 20.88 20.36
N VAL A 76 -0.84 20.55 21.30
CA VAL A 76 -0.99 19.44 22.23
C VAL A 76 -1.41 19.96 23.60
N PRO A 77 -2.51 19.45 24.19
CA PRO A 77 -2.92 19.82 25.55
C PRO A 77 -1.83 19.51 26.58
N ALA A 78 -1.78 20.32 27.64
CA ALA A 78 -0.83 20.13 28.73
C ALA A 78 -0.92 18.69 29.30
N GLY A 79 0.24 18.07 29.46
CA GLY A 79 0.35 16.67 29.94
C GLY A 79 0.24 15.59 28.91
N MET A 80 -0.05 15.92 27.63
CA MET A 80 -0.03 14.95 26.50
C MET A 80 1.26 15.12 25.69
N THR A 81 1.62 14.13 24.96
CA THR A 81 2.74 14.13 24.00
C THR A 81 2.20 14.21 22.58
N SER A 82 2.92 14.92 21.71
CA SER A 82 2.55 14.99 20.28
C SER A 82 2.60 13.62 19.62
N VAL A 83 1.62 13.34 18.77
CA VAL A 83 1.59 12.09 18.00
C VAL A 83 2.71 12.11 16.98
N PRO A 84 3.57 11.08 16.93
CA PRO A 84 4.52 10.94 15.86
C PRO A 84 3.77 10.87 14.52
N THR A 85 3.90 11.89 13.71
CA THR A 85 3.31 11.87 12.37
C THR A 85 4.21 11.07 11.44
N ALA A 86 3.61 10.18 10.65
CA ALA A 86 4.34 9.56 9.56
C ALA A 86 4.86 10.69 8.65
N GLN A 87 6.17 10.86 8.60
CA GLN A 87 6.75 11.70 7.57
C GLN A 87 6.43 11.02 6.24
N PRO A 88 5.91 11.77 5.25
CA PRO A 88 5.85 11.20 3.91
C PRO A 88 7.27 10.72 3.62
N SER A 89 7.40 9.42 3.43
CA SER A 89 8.68 8.84 3.05
C SER A 89 9.05 9.55 1.75
N GLY A 90 9.92 10.54 1.83
CA GLY A 90 10.52 11.23 0.69
C GLY A 90 11.45 10.27 -0.05
N GLY A 91 11.07 9.02 -0.07
CA GLY A 91 11.69 8.00 -0.85
C GLY A 91 11.41 8.29 -2.33
N SER A 92 12.40 8.10 -3.14
CA SER A 92 12.42 8.16 -4.60
C SER A 92 11.33 7.32 -5.31
N GLY A 93 10.27 6.90 -4.65
CA GLY A 93 9.25 5.95 -5.15
C GLY A 93 9.78 4.52 -5.38
N LEU A 94 11.08 4.33 -5.23
CA LEU A 94 11.77 3.05 -5.41
C LEU A 94 11.67 2.21 -4.13
N THR A 95 10.47 1.77 -3.80
CA THR A 95 10.25 0.82 -2.72
C THR A 95 10.62 -0.59 -3.19
N ALA A 96 10.89 -1.51 -2.25
CA ALA A 96 11.09 -2.93 -2.58
C ALA A 96 9.95 -3.50 -3.45
N ARG A 97 8.72 -3.04 -3.22
CA ARG A 97 7.54 -3.41 -4.01
C ARG A 97 7.60 -2.86 -5.45
N ALA A 98 8.15 -1.65 -5.65
CA ALA A 98 8.35 -1.08 -6.98
C ALA A 98 9.40 -1.88 -7.77
N PHE A 99 10.50 -2.30 -7.13
CA PHE A 99 11.49 -3.19 -7.73
C PHE A 99 10.92 -4.57 -8.06
N GLN A 100 10.09 -5.12 -7.20
CA GLN A 100 9.41 -6.39 -7.45
C GLN A 100 8.47 -6.30 -8.67
N ASN A 101 7.67 -5.24 -8.76
CA ASN A 101 6.78 -5.01 -9.90
C ASN A 101 7.57 -4.80 -11.20
N LEU A 102 8.69 -4.08 -11.15
CA LEU A 102 9.58 -3.91 -12.29
C LEU A 102 10.18 -5.26 -12.73
N GLY A 103 10.59 -6.10 -11.77
CA GLY A 103 11.09 -7.45 -12.02
C GLY A 103 10.07 -8.31 -12.77
N TYR A 104 8.83 -8.35 -12.31
CA TYR A 104 7.75 -9.07 -13.01
C TYR A 104 7.47 -8.53 -14.41
N THR A 105 7.53 -7.20 -14.57
CA THR A 105 7.34 -6.60 -15.89
C THR A 105 8.44 -7.04 -16.86
N LEU A 106 9.70 -6.98 -16.43
CA LEU A 106 10.83 -7.42 -17.23
C LEU A 106 10.76 -8.91 -17.60
N GLU A 107 10.32 -9.75 -16.68
CA GLU A 107 10.14 -11.19 -16.89
C GLU A 107 9.22 -11.48 -18.09
N TRP A 108 8.11 -10.77 -18.21
CA TRP A 108 7.19 -10.91 -19.35
C TRP A 108 7.85 -10.53 -20.68
N PHE A 109 8.68 -9.51 -20.71
CA PHE A 109 9.44 -9.15 -21.92
C PHE A 109 10.47 -10.21 -22.29
N VAL A 110 11.14 -10.81 -21.31
CA VAL A 110 12.07 -11.91 -21.53
C VAL A 110 11.33 -13.12 -22.12
N PHE A 111 10.18 -13.50 -21.59
CA PHE A 111 9.36 -14.58 -22.15
C PHE A 111 8.89 -14.28 -23.56
N ALA A 112 8.41 -13.07 -23.83
CA ALA A 112 7.99 -12.67 -25.17
C ALA A 112 9.16 -12.73 -26.17
N GLY A 113 10.33 -12.27 -25.77
CA GLY A 113 11.55 -12.36 -26.55
C GLY A 113 11.97 -13.82 -26.83
N PHE A 114 11.88 -14.66 -25.81
CA PHE A 114 12.17 -16.10 -25.96
C PHE A 114 11.22 -16.81 -26.92
N VAL A 115 9.92 -16.53 -26.81
CA VAL A 115 8.91 -17.09 -27.72
C VAL A 115 9.16 -16.62 -29.15
N GLY A 116 9.45 -15.34 -29.35
CA GLY A 116 9.80 -14.78 -30.67
C GLY A 116 11.06 -15.43 -31.26
N PHE A 117 12.09 -15.59 -30.41
CA PHE A 117 13.33 -16.26 -30.81
C PHE A 117 13.10 -17.73 -31.21
N MET A 118 12.34 -18.47 -30.41
CA MET A 118 12.01 -19.86 -30.72
C MET A 118 11.19 -20.00 -31.98
N TRP A 119 10.22 -19.12 -32.18
CA TRP A 119 9.41 -19.07 -33.39
C TRP A 119 10.28 -18.79 -34.63
N PHE A 120 11.14 -17.80 -34.56
CA PHE A 120 12.05 -17.47 -35.66
C PHE A 120 12.99 -18.62 -35.99
N ARG A 121 13.57 -19.26 -34.97
CA ARG A 121 14.44 -20.41 -35.13
C ARG A 121 13.72 -21.62 -35.80
N LEU A 122 12.45 -21.87 -35.39
CA LEU A 122 11.64 -22.94 -35.95
C LEU A 122 11.30 -22.64 -37.39
N ALA A 123 10.80 -21.44 -37.70
CA ALA A 123 10.47 -21.01 -39.07
C ALA A 123 11.69 -21.08 -39.99
N ARG A 124 12.87 -20.71 -39.53
CA ARG A 124 14.10 -20.82 -40.29
C ARG A 124 14.49 -22.28 -40.59
N ARG A 125 14.36 -23.16 -39.61
CA ARG A 125 14.60 -24.60 -39.81
C ARG A 125 13.61 -25.23 -40.81
N GLU A 126 12.35 -24.84 -40.75
CA GLU A 126 11.37 -25.30 -41.73
C GLU A 126 11.68 -24.81 -43.14
N ALA A 127 12.11 -23.55 -43.27
CA ALA A 127 12.52 -23.00 -44.58
C ALA A 127 13.77 -23.70 -45.12
N GLU A 128 14.76 -23.99 -44.30
CA GLU A 128 15.96 -24.75 -44.68
C GLU A 128 15.58 -26.18 -45.11
N ALA A 129 14.74 -26.89 -44.34
CA ALA A 129 14.26 -28.21 -44.68
C ALA A 129 13.39 -28.25 -45.96
N ALA A 130 12.64 -27.17 -46.23
CA ALA A 130 11.89 -27.05 -47.49
C ALA A 130 12.81 -26.84 -48.70
N GLN A 131 13.90 -26.07 -48.52
CA GLN A 131 14.92 -25.93 -49.57
C GLN A 131 15.67 -27.21 -49.84
N ASP A 132 16.07 -27.97 -48.83
CA ASP A 132 16.77 -29.24 -48.97
C ASP A 132 15.89 -30.27 -49.73
N ARG A 133 14.58 -30.33 -49.42
CA ARG A 133 13.62 -31.14 -50.15
C ARG A 133 13.48 -30.73 -51.62
N ALA A 134 13.46 -29.43 -51.90
CA ALA A 134 13.36 -28.90 -53.25
C ALA A 134 14.61 -29.22 -54.09
N LEU A 135 15.77 -29.34 -53.46
CA LEU A 135 17.05 -29.70 -54.08
C LEU A 135 17.29 -31.22 -54.15
N GLY A 136 16.34 -32.05 -53.65
CA GLY A 136 16.49 -33.52 -53.66
C GLY A 136 17.54 -34.03 -52.67
N LEU A 137 17.89 -33.22 -51.67
CA LEU A 137 18.87 -33.55 -50.63
C LEU A 137 18.20 -34.15 -49.38
N ASP A 138 17.11 -34.94 -49.56
CA ASP A 138 16.51 -35.65 -48.44
C ASP A 138 17.53 -36.58 -47.78
N PRO A 139 17.70 -36.53 -46.46
CA PRO A 139 18.53 -37.50 -45.78
C PRO A 139 17.91 -38.88 -45.99
N VAL A 140 18.61 -39.72 -46.72
CA VAL A 140 18.27 -41.14 -46.85
C VAL A 140 18.25 -41.72 -45.46
N LEU A 141 17.04 -42.15 -45.01
CA LEU A 141 16.90 -42.88 -43.76
C LEU A 141 17.59 -44.24 -43.94
N GLU A 142 18.84 -44.34 -43.43
CA GLU A 142 19.45 -45.64 -43.08
C GLU A 142 18.98 -46.08 -41.69
#